data_04edff647009c41689517f6de82f9ac2
#
_entry.id   04edff647009c41689517f6de82f9ac2
#
_cell.length_a   1.000
_cell.length_b   1.000
_cell.length_c   1.000
_cell.angle_alpha   90.00
_cell.angle_beta   90.00
_cell.angle_gamma   90.00
#
_symmetry.space_group_name_H-M   'P 1'
#
loop_
_entity.id
_entity.type
_entity.pdbx_description
1 polymer ?
#
loop_
_entity_poly.entity_id
_entity_poly.type
_entity_poly.pdbx_seq_one_letter_code
_entity_poly.pdbx_strand_id
1 'polypeptide(L)'
;MATVRGIGGVFVDSMDAAKLSQWYEEKLGIVMEAHPDGIGYYHVFPTRDAATSHLRENPVFAINQSAEVLAETGRGFVLNLRVDNLAALLAQLRAHNVVVEDRVLEWARGKHGWIRDLDGNRVELYEEIMPD
;
A
#
# COMPACT_ATOMS: atom_id res chain seq x y z
N MET A 1 6.55 21.47 4.37
CA MET A 1 7.27 20.26 3.96
C MET A 1 6.31 19.07 3.89
N ALA A 2 6.38 18.33 2.81
CA ALA A 2 5.59 17.10 2.69
C ALA A 2 6.13 16.01 3.63
N THR A 3 5.27 15.33 4.34
CA THR A 3 5.66 14.33 5.33
C THR A 3 4.80 13.08 5.23
N VAL A 4 5.31 11.99 5.83
CA VAL A 4 4.53 10.78 6.06
C VAL A 4 3.59 11.03 7.23
N ARG A 5 2.32 10.67 7.08
CA ARG A 5 1.28 10.88 8.08
C ARG A 5 0.80 9.60 8.75
N GLY A 6 1.09 8.46 8.19
CA GLY A 6 0.68 7.20 8.77
C GLY A 6 0.96 6.02 7.86
N ILE A 7 0.58 4.84 8.32
CA ILE A 7 0.68 3.60 7.57
C ILE A 7 -0.64 3.40 6.83
N GLY A 8 -0.57 3.34 5.48
CA GLY A 8 -1.75 3.08 4.67
C GLY A 8 -2.13 1.60 4.64
N GLY A 9 -1.15 0.72 4.74
CA GLY A 9 -1.43 -0.69 4.78
C GLY A 9 -0.20 -1.58 4.69
N VAL A 10 -0.46 -2.87 4.72
CA VAL A 10 0.54 -3.92 4.49
C VAL A 10 0.07 -4.73 3.29
N PHE A 11 0.90 -4.84 2.28
CA PHE A 11 0.60 -5.52 1.03
C PHE A 11 1.52 -6.73 0.89
N VAL A 12 0.92 -7.90 0.81
CA VAL A 12 1.64 -9.17 0.68
C VAL A 12 1.50 -9.66 -0.76
N ASP A 13 2.62 -9.99 -1.38
CA ASP A 13 2.59 -10.61 -2.71
C ASP A 13 2.45 -12.12 -2.55
N SER A 14 1.64 -12.74 -3.39
CA SER A 14 1.40 -14.17 -3.36
C SER A 14 1.34 -14.74 -4.77
N MET A 15 1.89 -15.91 -4.93
CA MET A 15 1.79 -16.65 -6.19
C MET A 15 0.39 -17.26 -6.38
N ASP A 16 -0.38 -17.39 -5.31
CA ASP A 16 -1.78 -17.80 -5.34
C ASP A 16 -2.57 -16.98 -4.33
N ALA A 17 -2.94 -15.77 -4.73
CA ALA A 17 -3.62 -14.80 -3.87
C ALA A 17 -4.99 -15.31 -3.41
N ALA A 18 -5.71 -16.02 -4.25
CA ALA A 18 -7.02 -16.57 -3.89
C ALA A 18 -6.91 -17.57 -2.75
N LYS A 19 -5.96 -18.47 -2.84
CA LYS A 19 -5.73 -19.49 -1.82
C LYS A 19 -5.25 -18.87 -0.50
N LEU A 20 -4.35 -17.90 -0.57
CA LEU A 20 -3.86 -17.21 0.63
C LEU A 20 -4.96 -16.39 1.29
N SER A 21 -5.79 -15.71 0.50
CA SER A 21 -6.95 -14.97 0.98
C SER A 21 -7.92 -15.89 1.74
N GLN A 22 -8.21 -17.05 1.20
CA GLN A 22 -9.06 -18.04 1.85
C GLN A 22 -8.46 -18.52 3.17
N TRP A 23 -7.14 -18.72 3.22
CA TRP A 23 -6.44 -19.11 4.44
C TRP A 23 -6.65 -18.07 5.56
N TYR A 24 -6.48 -16.76 5.24
CA TYR A 24 -6.68 -15.71 6.23
C TYR A 24 -8.11 -15.62 6.72
N GLU A 25 -9.07 -15.84 5.83
CA GLU A 25 -10.48 -15.86 6.21
C GLU A 25 -10.78 -17.06 7.15
N GLU A 26 -10.33 -18.25 6.78
CA GLU A 26 -10.61 -19.46 7.55
C GLU A 26 -9.88 -19.51 8.89
N LYS A 27 -8.63 -19.05 8.95
CA LYS A 27 -7.78 -19.19 10.13
C LYS A 27 -7.85 -17.99 11.05
N LEU A 28 -8.02 -16.79 10.52
CA LEU A 28 -7.94 -15.55 11.29
C LEU A 28 -9.21 -14.70 11.20
N GLY A 29 -10.20 -15.16 10.47
CA GLY A 29 -11.48 -14.45 10.36
C GLY A 29 -11.41 -13.15 9.58
N ILE A 30 -10.36 -12.93 8.80
CA ILE A 30 -10.22 -11.72 7.97
C ILE A 30 -10.94 -11.97 6.65
N VAL A 31 -12.12 -11.40 6.49
CA VAL A 31 -12.92 -11.54 5.27
C VAL A 31 -12.34 -10.65 4.19
N MET A 32 -11.79 -11.28 3.15
CA MET A 32 -11.14 -10.56 2.07
C MET A 32 -12.13 -10.26 0.94
N GLU A 33 -12.05 -9.05 0.40
CA GLU A 33 -12.83 -8.65 -0.78
C GLU A 33 -11.95 -8.71 -2.02
N ALA A 34 -12.52 -9.16 -3.14
CA ALA A 34 -11.80 -9.15 -4.40
C ALA A 34 -11.61 -7.71 -4.88
N HIS A 35 -10.38 -7.38 -5.28
CA HIS A 35 -10.10 -6.07 -5.84
C HIS A 35 -10.78 -5.92 -7.21
N PRO A 36 -11.35 -4.74 -7.55
CA PRO A 36 -12.02 -4.54 -8.84
C PRO A 36 -11.17 -4.83 -10.07
N ASP A 37 -9.84 -4.68 -9.96
CA ASP A 37 -8.91 -4.98 -11.06
C ASP A 37 -8.67 -6.49 -11.26
N GLY A 38 -9.15 -7.33 -10.35
CA GLY A 38 -9.02 -8.77 -10.44
C GLY A 38 -7.65 -9.35 -10.08
N ILE A 39 -6.72 -8.54 -9.63
CA ILE A 39 -5.35 -8.98 -9.34
C ILE A 39 -5.04 -9.16 -7.86
N GLY A 40 -6.03 -9.09 -7.00
CA GLY A 40 -5.79 -9.29 -5.58
C GLY A 40 -7.03 -9.23 -4.72
N TYR A 41 -6.78 -9.26 -3.43
CA TYR A 41 -7.80 -9.22 -2.38
C TYR A 41 -7.38 -8.24 -1.32
N TYR A 42 -8.35 -7.65 -0.61
CA TYR A 42 -8.04 -6.69 0.44
C TYR A 42 -9.07 -6.73 1.55
N HIS A 43 -8.66 -6.23 2.71
CA HIS A 43 -9.54 -5.96 3.84
C HIS A 43 -9.15 -4.61 4.44
N VAL A 44 -10.12 -3.76 4.71
CA VAL A 44 -9.89 -2.47 5.35
C VAL A 44 -10.14 -2.60 6.85
N PHE A 45 -9.17 -2.18 7.67
CA PHE A 45 -9.34 -2.02 9.10
C PHE A 45 -9.54 -0.53 9.38
N PRO A 46 -10.79 -0.03 9.44
CA PRO A 46 -11.01 1.40 9.58
C PRO A 46 -10.52 1.92 10.92
N THR A 47 -9.95 3.11 10.92
CA THR A 47 -9.43 3.78 12.11
C THR A 47 -9.90 5.23 12.14
N ARG A 48 -9.80 5.88 13.32
CA ARG A 48 -10.05 7.30 13.43
C ARG A 48 -8.73 8.04 13.59
N ASP A 49 -8.63 9.14 12.87
CA ASP A 49 -7.49 10.04 13.01
C ASP A 49 -7.52 10.67 14.40
N ALA A 50 -6.39 10.57 15.12
CA ALA A 50 -6.31 11.07 16.50
C ALA A 50 -6.42 12.61 16.59
N ALA A 51 -6.00 13.33 15.54
CA ALA A 51 -6.02 14.78 15.53
C ALA A 51 -7.36 15.37 15.04
N THR A 52 -8.01 14.72 14.07
CA THR A 52 -9.21 15.27 13.40
C THR A 52 -10.47 14.50 13.69
N SER A 53 -10.36 13.31 14.26
CA SER A 53 -11.46 12.34 14.46
C SER A 53 -12.12 11.84 13.19
N HIS A 54 -11.54 12.13 12.02
CA HIS A 54 -12.04 11.61 10.76
C HIS A 54 -11.88 10.09 10.69
N LEU A 55 -12.90 9.42 10.18
CA LEU A 55 -12.83 8.00 9.88
C LEU A 55 -11.96 7.79 8.64
N ARG A 56 -11.00 6.89 8.73
CA ARG A 56 -10.12 6.53 7.62
C ARG A 56 -10.35 5.08 7.22
N GLU A 57 -10.33 4.84 5.91
CA GLU A 57 -10.42 3.48 5.35
C GLU A 57 -9.01 2.87 5.25
N ASN A 58 -8.26 2.89 6.36
CA ASN A 58 -6.95 2.27 6.50
C ASN A 58 -6.61 2.04 7.98
N PRO A 59 -5.64 1.17 8.30
CA PRO A 59 -4.79 0.47 7.35
C PRO A 59 -5.53 -0.59 6.53
N VAL A 60 -5.03 -0.82 5.33
CA VAL A 60 -5.51 -1.88 4.44
C VAL A 60 -4.56 -3.07 4.53
N PHE A 61 -5.10 -4.27 4.66
CA PHE A 61 -4.35 -5.50 4.44
C PHE A 61 -4.71 -6.03 3.06
N ALA A 62 -3.74 -6.15 2.17
CA ALA A 62 -3.98 -6.61 0.80
C ALA A 62 -3.06 -7.76 0.44
N ILE A 63 -3.60 -8.68 -0.34
CA ILE A 63 -2.84 -9.78 -0.94
C ILE A 63 -2.89 -9.59 -2.44
N ASN A 64 -1.74 -9.30 -3.03
CA ASN A 64 -1.63 -9.07 -4.47
C ASN A 64 -1.14 -10.33 -5.16
N GLN A 65 -1.77 -10.65 -6.30
CA GLN A 65 -1.30 -11.75 -7.14
C GLN A 65 0.03 -11.37 -7.78
N SER A 66 1.07 -12.12 -7.46
CA SER A 66 2.38 -11.91 -8.08
C SER A 66 2.39 -12.45 -9.50
N ALA A 67 2.93 -11.67 -10.43
CA ALA A 67 3.15 -12.09 -11.81
C ALA A 67 4.48 -12.83 -11.98
N GLU A 68 5.34 -12.78 -10.98
CA GLU A 68 6.68 -13.36 -11.01
C GLU A 68 6.89 -14.31 -9.84
N VAL A 69 7.84 -15.22 -9.98
CA VAL A 69 8.24 -16.09 -8.88
C VAL A 69 8.87 -15.23 -7.77
N LEU A 70 8.34 -15.35 -6.57
CA LEU A 70 8.87 -14.63 -5.42
C LEU A 70 10.24 -15.20 -5.02
N ALA A 71 11.16 -14.31 -4.66
CA ALA A 71 12.48 -14.73 -4.20
C ALA A 71 12.37 -15.54 -2.90
N GLU A 72 13.26 -16.54 -2.75
CA GLU A 72 13.30 -17.40 -1.56
C GLU A 72 13.54 -16.61 -0.26
N THR A 73 14.09 -15.41 -0.37
CA THR A 73 14.36 -14.53 0.77
C THR A 73 13.12 -13.81 1.32
N GLY A 74 11.94 -14.16 0.82
CA GLY A 74 10.69 -13.76 1.45
C GLY A 74 10.30 -12.30 1.33
N ARG A 75 10.68 -11.62 0.27
CA ARG A 75 10.26 -10.22 0.04
C ARG A 75 8.87 -10.15 -0.57
N GLY A 76 7.92 -10.84 0.03
CA GLY A 76 6.55 -10.91 -0.45
C GLY A 76 5.65 -9.81 0.06
N PHE A 77 6.17 -8.70 0.60
CA PHE A 77 5.33 -7.63 1.08
C PHE A 77 5.87 -6.25 0.69
N VAL A 78 4.97 -5.26 0.68
CA VAL A 78 5.28 -3.86 0.42
C VAL A 78 4.71 -3.03 1.55
N LEU A 79 5.55 -2.20 2.18
CA LEU A 79 5.09 -1.24 3.18
C LEU A 79 4.41 -0.08 2.44
N ASN A 80 3.18 0.24 2.84
CA ASN A 80 2.44 1.37 2.32
C ASN A 80 2.40 2.48 3.36
N LEU A 81 2.89 3.67 3.01
CA LEU A 81 2.91 4.83 3.88
C LEU A 81 2.00 5.93 3.32
N ARG A 82 1.10 6.41 4.15
CA ARG A 82 0.22 7.52 3.78
C ARG A 82 0.98 8.85 3.90
N VAL A 83 0.86 9.68 2.87
CA VAL A 83 1.55 10.98 2.81
C VAL A 83 0.55 12.10 2.57
N ASP A 84 0.93 13.31 2.91
CA ASP A 84 0.08 14.49 2.74
C ASP A 84 0.13 15.09 1.33
N ASN A 85 1.27 14.99 0.65
CA ASN A 85 1.45 15.52 -0.70
C ASN A 85 2.47 14.66 -1.45
N LEU A 86 1.97 13.76 -2.28
CA LEU A 86 2.82 12.79 -2.97
C LEU A 86 3.78 13.46 -3.94
N ALA A 87 3.31 14.38 -4.77
CA ALA A 87 4.15 15.03 -5.77
C ALA A 87 5.31 15.79 -5.12
N ALA A 88 5.02 16.53 -4.06
CA ALA A 88 6.05 17.28 -3.33
C ALA A 88 7.05 16.34 -2.67
N LEU A 89 6.57 15.25 -2.06
CA LEU A 89 7.45 14.28 -1.40
C LEU A 89 8.36 13.57 -2.40
N LEU A 90 7.82 13.13 -3.54
CA LEU A 90 8.63 12.47 -4.56
C LEU A 90 9.73 13.40 -5.10
N ALA A 91 9.41 14.68 -5.32
CA ALA A 91 10.42 15.67 -5.74
C ALA A 91 11.50 15.86 -4.67
N GLN A 92 11.10 15.95 -3.41
CA GLN A 92 12.02 16.06 -2.27
C GLN A 92 12.93 14.83 -2.17
N LEU A 93 12.38 13.64 -2.32
CA LEU A 93 13.15 12.39 -2.25
C LEU A 93 14.15 12.27 -3.40
N ARG A 94 13.76 12.67 -4.62
CA ARG A 94 14.70 12.71 -5.75
C ARG A 94 15.84 13.68 -5.50
N ALA A 95 15.55 14.83 -4.91
CA ALA A 95 16.58 15.82 -4.56
C ALA A 95 17.56 15.30 -3.50
N HIS A 96 17.14 14.36 -2.69
CA HIS A 96 17.96 13.69 -1.67
C HIS A 96 18.54 12.35 -2.13
N ASN A 97 18.55 12.11 -3.43
CA ASN A 97 19.14 10.90 -4.06
C ASN A 97 18.48 9.58 -3.65
N VAL A 98 17.23 9.62 -3.25
CA VAL A 98 16.43 8.41 -3.02
C VAL A 98 15.99 7.86 -4.37
N VAL A 99 16.05 6.55 -4.53
CA VAL A 99 15.57 5.89 -5.76
C VAL A 99 14.03 5.97 -5.79
N VAL A 100 13.50 6.68 -6.78
CA VAL A 100 12.06 6.85 -6.99
C VAL A 100 11.69 6.21 -8.32
N GLU A 101 10.70 5.32 -8.31
CA GLU A 101 10.21 4.71 -9.56
C GLU A 101 9.49 5.77 -10.40
N ASP A 102 9.60 5.66 -11.73
CA ASP A 102 9.00 6.65 -12.64
C ASP A 102 7.47 6.59 -12.68
N ARG A 103 6.92 5.47 -12.29
CA ARG A 103 5.48 5.24 -12.33
C ARG A 103 4.76 5.97 -11.20
N VAL A 104 3.71 6.71 -11.54
CA VAL A 104 2.72 7.24 -10.59
C VAL A 104 1.35 6.77 -11.05
N LEU A 105 0.58 6.18 -10.15
CA LEU A 105 -0.78 5.74 -10.42
C LEU A 105 -1.75 6.69 -9.74
N GLU A 106 -2.75 7.15 -10.48
CA GLU A 106 -3.81 7.99 -9.94
C GLU A 106 -5.17 7.38 -10.25
N TRP A 107 -6.03 7.34 -9.25
CA TRP A 107 -7.40 6.89 -9.39
C TRP A 107 -8.30 7.71 -8.47
N ALA A 108 -9.63 7.41 -8.45
CA ALA A 108 -10.61 8.25 -7.74
C ALA A 108 -10.32 8.45 -6.26
N ARG A 109 -9.66 7.49 -5.60
CA ARG A 109 -9.43 7.48 -4.15
C ARG A 109 -8.00 7.77 -3.75
N GLY A 110 -7.07 7.84 -4.67
CA GLY A 110 -5.69 8.06 -4.28
C GLY A 110 -4.70 8.23 -5.41
N LYS A 111 -3.53 8.70 -5.00
CA LYS A 111 -2.34 8.77 -5.85
C LYS A 111 -1.26 7.92 -5.22
N HIS A 112 -0.60 7.10 -6.02
CA HIS A 112 0.39 6.14 -5.55
C HIS A 112 1.72 6.32 -6.28
N GLY A 113 2.80 6.28 -5.53
CA GLY A 113 4.16 6.25 -6.06
C GLY A 113 5.01 5.26 -5.28
N TRP A 114 6.16 4.89 -5.82
CA TRP A 114 7.02 3.86 -5.22
C TRP A 114 8.44 4.32 -5.15
N ILE A 115 9.09 3.97 -4.05
CA ILE A 115 10.49 4.26 -3.79
C ILE A 115 11.20 2.99 -3.31
N ARG A 116 12.52 3.05 -3.23
CA ARG A 116 13.35 2.03 -2.59
C ARG A 116 13.99 2.63 -1.35
N ASP A 117 13.99 1.88 -0.25
CA ASP A 117 14.71 2.30 0.94
C ASP A 117 16.21 2.00 0.82
N LEU A 118 16.97 2.27 1.89
CA LEU A 118 18.42 2.08 1.89
C LEU A 118 18.83 0.63 1.57
N ASP A 119 18.03 -0.34 2.01
CA ASP A 119 18.30 -1.77 1.79
C ASP A 119 17.66 -2.33 0.51
N GLY A 120 17.05 -1.45 -0.31
CA GLY A 120 16.41 -1.83 -1.56
C GLY A 120 14.99 -2.36 -1.43
N ASN A 121 14.37 -2.27 -0.26
CA ASN A 121 12.98 -2.66 -0.08
C ASN A 121 12.06 -1.69 -0.81
N ARG A 122 11.04 -2.23 -1.47
CA ARG A 122 10.05 -1.41 -2.15
C ARG A 122 9.06 -0.84 -1.14
N VAL A 123 8.84 0.47 -1.19
CA VAL A 123 7.89 1.16 -0.33
C VAL A 123 6.91 1.90 -1.23
N GLU A 124 5.62 1.74 -0.96
CA GLU A 124 4.57 2.50 -1.65
C GLU A 124 4.22 3.74 -0.83
N LEU A 125 4.17 4.88 -1.50
CA LEU A 125 3.72 6.14 -0.92
C LEU A 125 2.36 6.47 -1.51
N TYR A 126 1.42 6.86 -0.65
CA TYR A 126 0.06 7.03 -1.09
C TYR A 126 -0.56 8.28 -0.48
N GLU A 127 -1.20 9.09 -1.33
CA GLU A 127 -1.96 10.26 -0.94
C GLU A 127 -3.44 9.97 -1.12
N GLU A 128 -4.22 10.08 -0.04
CA GLU A 128 -5.67 9.91 -0.12
C GLU A 128 -6.30 11.07 -0.87
N ILE A 129 -7.22 10.75 -1.77
CA ILE A 129 -8.13 11.75 -2.35
C ILE A 129 -9.45 11.58 -1.60
N MET A 130 -9.74 12.56 -0.72
CA MET A 130 -10.95 12.51 0.07
C MET A 130 -12.16 12.88 -0.79
N PRO A 131 -13.24 12.12 -0.74
CA PRO A 131 -14.48 12.53 -1.38
C PRO A 131 -15.04 13.76 -0.68
N ASP A 132 -15.58 14.68 -1.46
CA ASP A 132 -16.25 15.88 -0.94
C ASP A 132 -17.54 15.53 -0.19
#